data_35aa65c10f85674ac7df1eacf419fea7
#
_entry.id   35aa65c10f85674ac7df1eacf419fea7
#
_cell.length_a   1.000
_cell.length_b   1.000
_cell.length_c   1.000
_cell.angle_alpha   90.00
_cell.angle_beta   90.00
_cell.angle_gamma   90.00
#
_symmetry.space_group_name_H-M   'P 1'
#
loop_
_entity.id
_entity.type
_entity.pdbx_description
1 polymer ?
#
loop_
_entity_poly.entity_id
_entity_poly.type
_entity_poly.pdbx_seq_one_letter_code
_entity_poly.pdbx_strand_id
1 'polypeptide(L)'
;MRIKLEEIANRSGYSIATVSRVLSGKAKGRSQSVYDIIHTARDLGYKASINQYNNINIPIDVALVTQHDAEEFYSCLYESFDRIASKMNFKISIHSAKHSENLTEQIHLISKFHDGIIIMAPTLESADYQKISKKTDSFPIISIAPVNGNIFPTITFDSYEGGRLAAETLMESGFSSFGIITGPMVKWEANLRKNGFNDALVKKGYAISWEFQGDYSFGSGEAAYENIKKEGFTGIGVFSSNDQMALGFLHTALELSLIHI
;
A
#
# COMPACT_ATOMS: atom_id res chain seq x y z
N MET A 1 -9.69 -15.94 -23.96
CA MET A 1 -9.41 -16.17 -25.42
C MET A 1 -7.95 -15.89 -25.65
N ARG A 2 -7.19 -16.82 -26.28
CA ARG A 2 -5.73 -16.62 -26.50
C ARG A 2 -5.56 -15.78 -27.76
N ILE A 3 -5.02 -14.56 -27.61
CA ILE A 3 -4.78 -13.64 -28.72
C ILE A 3 -3.72 -14.22 -29.64
N LYS A 4 -4.02 -14.24 -30.96
CA LYS A 4 -3.11 -14.76 -31.98
C LYS A 4 -2.19 -13.66 -32.50
N LEU A 5 -0.96 -14.02 -32.90
CA LEU A 5 0.00 -13.08 -33.52
C LEU A 5 -0.56 -12.42 -34.79
N GLU A 6 -1.43 -13.13 -35.52
CA GLU A 6 -2.11 -12.62 -36.70
C GLU A 6 -3.02 -11.40 -36.38
N GLU A 7 -3.69 -11.42 -35.27
CA GLU A 7 -4.58 -10.33 -34.84
C GLU A 7 -3.76 -9.08 -34.49
N ILE A 8 -2.62 -9.27 -33.82
CA ILE A 8 -1.68 -8.18 -33.54
C ILE A 8 -1.09 -7.62 -34.82
N ALA A 9 -0.71 -8.49 -35.76
CA ALA A 9 -0.17 -8.10 -37.04
C ALA A 9 -1.16 -7.26 -37.85
N ASN A 10 -2.41 -7.71 -37.94
CA ASN A 10 -3.46 -7.01 -38.67
C ASN A 10 -3.76 -5.63 -38.06
N ARG A 11 -3.77 -5.52 -36.73
CA ARG A 11 -4.11 -4.27 -36.06
C ARG A 11 -2.93 -3.28 -35.98
N SER A 12 -1.71 -3.77 -35.90
CA SER A 12 -0.50 -2.95 -35.86
C SER A 12 0.00 -2.56 -37.25
N GLY A 13 -0.47 -3.22 -38.33
CA GLY A 13 -0.05 -2.96 -39.70
C GLY A 13 1.31 -3.56 -40.05
N TYR A 14 1.87 -4.48 -39.23
CA TYR A 14 3.15 -5.13 -39.47
C TYR A 14 2.98 -6.62 -39.81
N SER A 15 3.99 -7.20 -40.44
CA SER A 15 3.96 -8.64 -40.76
C SER A 15 4.01 -9.50 -39.50
N ILE A 16 3.40 -10.71 -39.56
CA ILE A 16 3.42 -11.70 -38.49
C ILE A 16 4.87 -12.03 -38.08
N ALA A 17 5.79 -12.10 -39.02
CA ALA A 17 7.20 -12.33 -38.74
C ALA A 17 7.85 -11.21 -37.94
N THR A 18 7.49 -9.94 -38.23
CA THR A 18 7.96 -8.77 -37.50
C THR A 18 7.36 -8.79 -36.09
N VAL A 19 6.06 -9.02 -35.96
CA VAL A 19 5.36 -9.14 -34.66
C VAL A 19 5.98 -10.26 -33.81
N SER A 20 6.21 -11.44 -34.39
CA SER A 20 6.84 -12.57 -33.67
C SER A 20 8.23 -12.23 -33.18
N ARG A 21 9.05 -11.56 -34.02
CA ARG A 21 10.41 -11.16 -33.67
C ARG A 21 10.43 -10.12 -32.55
N VAL A 22 9.51 -9.15 -32.57
CA VAL A 22 9.36 -8.14 -31.53
C VAL A 22 8.92 -8.79 -30.23
N LEU A 23 7.82 -9.53 -30.26
CA LEU A 23 7.23 -10.14 -29.06
C LEU A 23 8.09 -11.29 -28.47
N SER A 24 9.02 -11.87 -29.24
CA SER A 24 10.02 -12.81 -28.73
C SER A 24 11.28 -12.15 -28.16
N GLY A 25 11.35 -10.81 -28.14
CA GLY A 25 12.54 -10.07 -27.67
C GLY A 25 13.75 -10.13 -28.57
N LYS A 26 13.61 -10.65 -29.81
CA LYS A 26 14.70 -10.76 -30.81
C LYS A 26 14.90 -9.48 -31.65
N ALA A 27 13.99 -8.52 -31.52
CA ALA A 27 14.15 -7.19 -32.13
C ALA A 27 15.16 -6.37 -31.35
N LYS A 28 16.14 -5.78 -32.05
CA LYS A 28 17.11 -4.87 -31.43
C LYS A 28 16.71 -3.41 -31.74
N GLY A 29 16.72 -2.56 -30.72
CA GLY A 29 16.55 -1.12 -30.88
C GLY A 29 15.13 -0.59 -30.64
N ARG A 30 15.00 0.76 -30.62
CA ARG A 30 13.77 1.53 -30.36
C ARG A 30 13.17 2.03 -31.69
N SER A 31 12.79 1.14 -32.58
CA SER A 31 12.09 1.58 -33.78
C SER A 31 10.61 1.83 -33.49
N GLN A 32 9.98 2.74 -34.25
CA GLN A 32 8.55 3.01 -34.15
C GLN A 32 7.73 1.71 -34.27
N SER A 33 8.14 0.80 -35.16
CA SER A 33 7.47 -0.48 -35.32
C SER A 33 7.49 -1.38 -34.09
N VAL A 34 8.56 -1.33 -33.29
CA VAL A 34 8.62 -2.06 -32.00
C VAL A 34 7.62 -1.48 -31.01
N TYR A 35 7.57 -0.16 -30.93
CA TYR A 35 6.63 0.55 -30.06
C TYR A 35 5.18 0.26 -30.43
N ASP A 36 4.83 0.40 -31.71
CA ASP A 36 3.46 0.19 -32.21
C ASP A 36 2.98 -1.26 -31.99
N ILE A 37 3.86 -2.25 -32.27
CA ILE A 37 3.52 -3.66 -32.08
C ILE A 37 3.26 -3.98 -30.61
N ILE A 38 4.08 -3.47 -29.70
CA ILE A 38 3.91 -3.75 -28.26
C ILE A 38 2.69 -3.05 -27.72
N HIS A 39 2.44 -1.79 -28.12
CA HIS A 39 1.22 -1.09 -27.75
C HIS A 39 -0.02 -1.84 -28.23
N THR A 40 -0.04 -2.24 -29.50
CA THR A 40 -1.14 -3.01 -30.07
C THR A 40 -1.34 -4.36 -29.36
N ALA A 41 -0.24 -5.03 -29.02
CA ALA A 41 -0.30 -6.29 -28.28
C ALA A 41 -0.90 -6.11 -26.88
N ARG A 42 -0.53 -5.03 -26.17
CA ARG A 42 -1.09 -4.68 -24.86
C ARG A 42 -2.58 -4.33 -24.96
N ASP A 43 -2.96 -3.47 -25.91
CA ASP A 43 -4.36 -3.07 -26.14
C ASP A 43 -5.26 -4.28 -26.44
N LEU A 44 -4.70 -5.29 -27.06
CA LEU A 44 -5.39 -6.57 -27.30
C LEU A 44 -5.34 -7.50 -26.08
N GLY A 45 -4.58 -7.17 -25.03
CA GLY A 45 -4.40 -8.03 -23.85
C GLY A 45 -3.44 -9.20 -24.08
N TYR A 46 -2.52 -9.09 -25.03
CA TYR A 46 -1.47 -10.11 -25.23
C TYR A 46 -0.42 -9.99 -24.13
N LYS A 47 -0.25 -11.06 -23.35
CA LYS A 47 0.74 -11.11 -22.25
C LYS A 47 2.10 -11.57 -22.80
N ALA A 48 3.04 -10.64 -22.92
CA ALA A 48 4.45 -10.96 -23.14
C ALA A 48 5.14 -11.24 -21.80
N SER A 49 6.17 -12.09 -21.76
CA SER A 49 6.95 -12.29 -20.53
C SER A 49 7.82 -11.06 -20.24
N ILE A 50 8.00 -10.73 -18.95
CA ILE A 50 8.81 -9.58 -18.49
C ILE A 50 10.23 -9.58 -19.09
N ASN A 51 10.84 -10.75 -19.30
CA ASN A 51 12.15 -10.89 -19.93
C ASN A 51 12.20 -10.40 -21.38
N GLN A 52 11.07 -10.27 -22.04
CA GLN A 52 10.98 -9.77 -23.42
C GLN A 52 11.09 -8.24 -23.48
N TYR A 53 10.66 -7.54 -22.45
CA TYR A 53 10.72 -6.07 -22.36
C TYR A 53 12.13 -5.55 -22.06
N ASN A 54 12.94 -6.26 -21.29
CA ASN A 54 14.30 -5.86 -20.95
C ASN A 54 15.22 -5.67 -22.18
N ASN A 55 14.97 -6.43 -23.24
CA ASN A 55 15.75 -6.33 -24.47
C ASN A 55 15.31 -5.18 -25.40
N ILE A 56 14.14 -4.59 -25.17
CA ILE A 56 13.51 -3.60 -26.05
C ILE A 56 13.47 -2.21 -25.43
N ASN A 57 13.86 -2.09 -24.16
CA ASN A 57 13.86 -0.85 -23.36
C ASN A 57 12.49 -0.12 -23.34
N ILE A 58 11.40 -0.90 -23.36
CA ILE A 58 10.06 -0.39 -23.13
C ILE A 58 9.79 -0.41 -21.63
N PRO A 59 9.23 0.65 -21.07
CA PRO A 59 8.88 0.67 -19.65
C PRO A 59 7.91 -0.46 -19.30
N ILE A 60 8.21 -1.18 -18.22
CA ILE A 60 7.25 -2.11 -17.62
C ILE A 60 6.12 -1.27 -17.03
N ASP A 61 4.88 -1.54 -17.40
CA ASP A 61 3.71 -0.80 -16.94
C ASP A 61 3.10 -1.50 -15.73
N VAL A 62 3.21 -0.88 -14.55
CA VAL A 62 2.73 -1.41 -13.28
C VAL A 62 1.56 -0.57 -12.78
N ALA A 63 0.46 -1.22 -12.46
CA ALA A 63 -0.67 -0.58 -11.80
C ALA A 63 -0.49 -0.59 -10.28
N LEU A 64 -0.61 0.57 -9.64
CA LEU A 64 -0.79 0.69 -8.21
C LEU A 64 -2.29 0.85 -7.93
N VAL A 65 -2.90 -0.18 -7.36
CA VAL A 65 -4.32 -0.17 -6.97
C VAL A 65 -4.43 0.19 -5.49
N THR A 66 -5.11 1.29 -5.18
CA THR A 66 -5.23 1.82 -3.83
C THR A 66 -6.67 2.18 -3.49
N GLN A 67 -7.02 2.09 -2.20
CA GLN A 67 -8.30 2.56 -1.65
C GLN A 67 -8.21 3.92 -0.97
N HIS A 68 -7.01 4.46 -0.80
CA HIS A 68 -6.75 5.74 -0.17
C HIS A 68 -6.01 6.67 -1.12
N ASP A 69 -6.28 7.96 -1.03
CA ASP A 69 -5.80 8.96 -1.99
C ASP A 69 -5.31 10.27 -1.38
N ALA A 70 -5.57 10.54 -0.11
CA ALA A 70 -5.40 11.90 0.43
C ALA A 70 -4.60 12.03 1.73
N GLU A 71 -3.98 10.96 2.22
CA GLU A 71 -3.15 11.02 3.43
C GLU A 71 -1.67 11.20 3.08
N GLU A 72 -0.91 11.87 3.94
CA GLU A 72 0.52 12.16 3.76
C GLU A 72 1.34 10.89 3.47
N PHE A 73 1.08 9.80 4.18
CA PHE A 73 1.73 8.52 3.94
C PHE A 73 1.60 8.06 2.49
N TYR A 74 0.39 8.15 1.92
CA TYR A 74 0.12 7.73 0.54
C TYR A 74 0.78 8.66 -0.47
N SER A 75 0.78 9.96 -0.20
CA SER A 75 1.44 10.96 -1.05
C SER A 75 2.95 10.71 -1.12
N CYS A 76 3.61 10.49 0.01
CA CYS A 76 5.04 10.15 0.08
C CYS A 76 5.36 8.82 -0.62
N LEU A 77 4.46 7.84 -0.51
CA LEU A 77 4.60 6.56 -1.18
C LEU A 77 4.52 6.71 -2.70
N TYR A 78 3.54 7.47 -3.20
CA TYR A 78 3.38 7.73 -4.64
C TYR A 78 4.58 8.45 -5.23
N GLU A 79 5.08 9.49 -4.57
CA GLU A 79 6.29 10.20 -4.97
C GLU A 79 7.51 9.25 -5.01
N SER A 80 7.64 8.39 -4.02
CA SER A 80 8.71 7.40 -3.95
C SER A 80 8.63 6.37 -5.09
N PHE A 81 7.44 5.89 -5.43
CA PHE A 81 7.23 5.01 -6.57
C PHE A 81 7.58 5.70 -7.89
N ASP A 82 7.10 6.93 -8.12
CA ASP A 82 7.39 7.69 -9.34
C ASP A 82 8.88 7.92 -9.51
N ARG A 83 9.55 8.34 -8.45
CA ARG A 83 11.01 8.57 -8.43
C ARG A 83 11.82 7.31 -8.75
N ILE A 84 11.40 6.14 -8.26
CA ILE A 84 12.08 4.87 -8.52
C ILE A 84 11.74 4.36 -9.92
N ALA A 85 10.48 4.47 -10.31
CA ALA A 85 10.00 4.06 -11.62
C ALA A 85 10.78 4.75 -12.75
N SER A 86 10.97 6.07 -12.64
CA SER A 86 11.74 6.87 -13.60
C SER A 86 13.20 6.39 -13.74
N LYS A 87 13.81 5.90 -12.64
CA LYS A 87 15.20 5.38 -12.66
C LYS A 87 15.32 3.97 -13.22
N MET A 88 14.29 3.15 -13.07
CA MET A 88 14.32 1.72 -13.37
C MET A 88 13.59 1.34 -14.67
N ASN A 89 13.20 2.32 -15.47
CA ASN A 89 12.44 2.10 -16.71
C ASN A 89 11.08 1.40 -16.46
N PHE A 90 10.40 1.80 -15.38
CA PHE A 90 9.00 1.44 -15.09
C PHE A 90 8.09 2.64 -15.37
N LYS A 91 6.84 2.35 -15.66
CA LYS A 91 5.73 3.29 -15.63
C LYS A 91 4.78 2.87 -14.52
N ILE A 92 4.38 3.78 -13.67
CA ILE A 92 3.38 3.53 -12.62
C ILE A 92 2.08 4.24 -13.00
N SER A 93 0.99 3.48 -13.00
CA SER A 93 -0.37 4.01 -13.19
C SER A 93 -1.15 3.82 -11.90
N ILE A 94 -1.66 4.91 -11.31
CA ILE A 94 -2.42 4.85 -10.05
C ILE A 94 -3.89 4.64 -10.37
N HIS A 95 -4.48 3.62 -9.79
CA HIS A 95 -5.88 3.27 -9.88
C HIS A 95 -6.54 3.42 -8.50
N SER A 96 -7.28 4.51 -8.30
CA SER A 96 -8.07 4.68 -7.08
C SER A 96 -9.32 3.81 -7.11
N ALA A 97 -9.48 3.01 -6.08
CA ALA A 97 -10.61 2.09 -5.92
C ALA A 97 -11.41 2.39 -4.64
N LYS A 98 -11.36 3.65 -4.16
CA LYS A 98 -11.94 4.10 -2.90
C LYS A 98 -13.43 3.76 -2.76
N HIS A 99 -14.19 3.83 -3.85
CA HIS A 99 -15.62 3.63 -3.89
C HIS A 99 -16.03 2.36 -4.67
N SER A 100 -15.10 1.44 -4.86
CA SER A 100 -15.39 0.22 -5.61
C SER A 100 -16.07 -0.82 -4.74
N GLU A 101 -17.31 -1.15 -5.09
CA GLU A 101 -18.04 -2.28 -4.51
C GLU A 101 -17.47 -3.63 -4.95
N ASN A 102 -16.71 -3.69 -6.06
CA ASN A 102 -16.12 -4.91 -6.59
C ASN A 102 -14.66 -4.76 -6.98
N LEU A 103 -13.81 -4.53 -5.99
CA LEU A 103 -12.36 -4.36 -6.17
C LEU A 103 -11.71 -5.59 -6.83
N THR A 104 -12.18 -6.79 -6.52
CA THR A 104 -11.68 -8.04 -7.12
C THR A 104 -11.86 -8.04 -8.64
N GLU A 105 -12.98 -7.58 -9.14
CA GLU A 105 -13.24 -7.50 -10.58
C GLU A 105 -12.42 -6.40 -11.24
N GLN A 106 -12.28 -5.26 -10.59
CA GLN A 106 -11.43 -4.17 -11.08
C GLN A 106 -9.97 -4.61 -11.21
N ILE A 107 -9.42 -5.30 -10.20
CA ILE A 107 -8.05 -5.83 -10.25
C ILE A 107 -7.91 -6.82 -11.41
N HIS A 108 -8.90 -7.68 -11.63
CA HIS A 108 -8.88 -8.58 -12.79
C HIS A 108 -8.90 -7.82 -14.12
N LEU A 109 -9.69 -6.75 -14.24
CA LEU A 109 -9.70 -5.92 -15.46
C LEU A 109 -8.37 -5.20 -15.66
N ILE A 110 -7.82 -4.59 -14.61
CA ILE A 110 -6.52 -3.91 -14.63
C ILE A 110 -5.41 -4.86 -15.06
N SER A 111 -5.43 -6.13 -14.62
CA SER A 111 -4.43 -7.12 -14.98
C SER A 111 -4.38 -7.46 -16.48
N LYS A 112 -5.39 -7.05 -17.27
CA LYS A 112 -5.39 -7.26 -18.73
C LYS A 112 -4.56 -6.22 -19.47
N PHE A 113 -4.34 -5.05 -18.87
CA PHE A 113 -3.71 -3.90 -19.53
C PHE A 113 -2.33 -3.54 -18.97
N HIS A 114 -1.90 -4.16 -17.86
CA HIS A 114 -0.64 -3.88 -17.20
C HIS A 114 0.26 -5.12 -17.14
N ASP A 115 1.53 -4.93 -16.86
CA ASP A 115 2.53 -6.00 -16.74
C ASP A 115 2.64 -6.55 -15.32
N GLY A 116 2.20 -5.77 -14.33
CA GLY A 116 2.15 -6.14 -12.92
C GLY A 116 1.18 -5.26 -12.14
N ILE A 117 0.80 -5.71 -10.95
CA ILE A 117 -0.07 -4.95 -10.04
C ILE A 117 0.56 -4.91 -8.65
N ILE A 118 0.53 -3.73 -8.04
CA ILE A 118 0.78 -3.52 -6.63
C ILE A 118 -0.56 -3.22 -5.97
N ILE A 119 -0.97 -4.02 -5.00
CA ILE A 119 -2.23 -3.83 -4.27
C ILE A 119 -1.95 -3.18 -2.92
N MET A 120 -2.61 -2.05 -2.68
CA MET A 120 -2.60 -1.34 -1.41
C MET A 120 -4.04 -1.07 -0.96
N ALA A 121 -4.72 -2.14 -0.59
CA ALA A 121 -6.13 -2.15 -0.26
C ALA A 121 -6.36 -2.83 1.11
N PRO A 122 -6.25 -2.07 2.22
CA PRO A 122 -6.31 -2.62 3.58
C PRO A 122 -7.69 -3.16 3.97
N THR A 123 -8.72 -2.99 3.15
CA THR A 123 -10.06 -3.57 3.37
C THR A 123 -10.21 -4.96 2.77
N LEU A 124 -9.25 -5.41 1.93
CA LEU A 124 -9.31 -6.75 1.35
C LEU A 124 -8.94 -7.81 2.38
N GLU A 125 -9.73 -8.86 2.42
CA GLU A 125 -9.49 -10.02 3.25
C GLU A 125 -8.84 -11.17 2.46
N SER A 126 -8.38 -12.20 3.16
CA SER A 126 -7.77 -13.40 2.55
C SER A 126 -8.66 -14.05 1.49
N ALA A 127 -9.99 -14.05 1.69
CA ALA A 127 -10.95 -14.57 0.72
C ALA A 127 -10.96 -13.79 -0.59
N ASP A 128 -10.77 -12.46 -0.53
CA ASP A 128 -10.72 -11.62 -1.73
C ASP A 128 -9.42 -11.84 -2.49
N TYR A 129 -8.29 -11.94 -1.78
CA TYR A 129 -7.00 -12.29 -2.38
C TYR A 129 -7.05 -13.65 -3.07
N GLN A 130 -7.74 -14.65 -2.50
CA GLN A 130 -7.97 -15.94 -3.15
C GLN A 130 -8.78 -15.81 -4.45
N LYS A 131 -9.83 -14.97 -4.45
CA LYS A 131 -10.62 -14.71 -5.65
C LYS A 131 -9.79 -14.00 -6.72
N ILE A 132 -8.99 -12.99 -6.33
CA ILE A 132 -8.09 -12.29 -7.22
C ILE A 132 -7.08 -13.28 -7.84
N SER A 133 -6.42 -14.09 -7.04
CA SER A 133 -5.46 -15.09 -7.50
C SER A 133 -6.06 -16.06 -8.51
N LYS A 134 -7.27 -16.58 -8.25
CA LYS A 134 -7.98 -17.47 -9.18
C LYS A 134 -8.35 -16.78 -10.50
N LYS A 135 -8.69 -15.49 -10.49
CA LYS A 135 -9.07 -14.74 -11.69
C LYS A 135 -7.88 -14.25 -12.51
N THR A 136 -6.75 -14.00 -11.87
CA THR A 136 -5.56 -13.44 -12.50
C THR A 136 -4.52 -14.48 -12.87
N ASP A 137 -4.75 -15.76 -12.48
CA ASP A 137 -3.83 -16.88 -12.72
C ASP A 137 -2.41 -16.55 -12.20
N SER A 138 -1.37 -16.76 -13.00
CA SER A 138 0.02 -16.47 -12.65
C SER A 138 0.45 -15.01 -12.91
N PHE A 139 -0.49 -14.08 -12.98
CA PHE A 139 -0.18 -12.67 -13.21
C PHE A 139 0.62 -12.07 -12.03
N PRO A 140 1.68 -11.27 -12.29
CA PRO A 140 2.50 -10.68 -11.24
C PRO A 140 1.72 -9.70 -10.37
N ILE A 141 1.53 -10.07 -9.11
CA ILE A 141 0.87 -9.23 -8.10
C ILE A 141 1.73 -9.19 -6.84
N ILE A 142 1.90 -7.99 -6.27
CA ILE A 142 2.52 -7.75 -4.97
C ILE A 142 1.50 -7.02 -4.09
N SER A 143 1.43 -7.38 -2.82
CA SER A 143 0.62 -6.66 -1.83
C SER A 143 1.50 -5.79 -0.92
N ILE A 144 1.02 -4.59 -0.57
CA ILE A 144 1.61 -3.73 0.48
C ILE A 144 0.77 -3.79 1.76
N ALA A 145 -0.48 -4.30 1.68
CA ALA A 145 -1.32 -4.52 2.85
C ALA A 145 -1.18 -5.98 3.31
N PRO A 146 -0.80 -6.23 4.57
CA PRO A 146 -0.67 -7.58 5.09
C PRO A 146 -2.04 -8.24 5.21
N VAL A 147 -2.13 -9.49 4.75
CA VAL A 147 -3.30 -10.35 4.96
C VAL A 147 -2.83 -11.73 5.42
N ASN A 148 -3.65 -12.40 6.21
CA ASN A 148 -3.37 -13.78 6.59
C ASN A 148 -3.35 -14.70 5.36
N GLY A 149 -2.35 -15.58 5.26
CA GLY A 149 -2.32 -16.65 4.26
C GLY A 149 -1.36 -16.46 3.08
N ASN A 150 -0.56 -15.39 3.02
CA ASN A 150 0.54 -15.18 2.05
C ASN A 150 0.20 -15.60 0.60
N ILE A 151 -0.94 -15.17 0.08
CA ILE A 151 -1.42 -15.56 -1.26
C ILE A 151 -0.57 -14.89 -2.35
N PHE A 152 -0.16 -13.64 -2.12
CA PHE A 152 0.78 -12.91 -2.95
C PHE A 152 2.03 -12.55 -2.15
N PRO A 153 3.19 -12.33 -2.83
CA PRO A 153 4.33 -11.69 -2.19
C PRO A 153 3.88 -10.38 -1.55
N THR A 154 4.22 -10.19 -0.27
CA THR A 154 3.77 -9.03 0.51
C THR A 154 4.97 -8.27 1.06
N ILE A 155 4.95 -6.96 0.89
CA ILE A 155 5.87 -6.03 1.55
C ILE A 155 5.09 -5.34 2.66
N THR A 156 5.58 -5.43 3.89
CA THR A 156 4.93 -4.81 5.05
C THR A 156 5.96 -4.26 6.02
N PHE A 157 5.52 -3.36 6.88
CA PHE A 157 6.31 -2.87 8.01
C PHE A 157 6.08 -3.80 9.21
N ASP A 158 7.10 -3.97 10.05
CA ASP A 158 6.94 -4.67 11.33
C ASP A 158 6.19 -3.77 12.33
N SER A 159 4.88 -3.77 12.20
CA SER A 159 4.00 -2.98 13.06
C SER A 159 4.02 -3.44 14.54
N TYR A 160 4.27 -4.72 14.79
CA TYR A 160 4.42 -5.23 16.15
C TYR A 160 5.69 -4.67 16.80
N GLU A 161 6.80 -4.72 16.09
CA GLU A 161 8.07 -4.16 16.54
C GLU A 161 7.98 -2.64 16.74
N GLY A 162 7.27 -1.92 15.88
CA GLY A 162 6.99 -0.51 16.04
C GLY A 162 6.27 -0.19 17.37
N GLY A 163 5.25 -0.96 17.71
CA GLY A 163 4.56 -0.84 18.99
C GLY A 163 5.46 -1.15 20.18
N ARG A 164 6.27 -2.22 20.08
CA ARG A 164 7.24 -2.61 21.12
C ARG A 164 8.25 -1.50 21.40
N LEU A 165 8.85 -0.93 20.35
CA LEU A 165 9.80 0.17 20.46
C LEU A 165 9.18 1.42 21.07
N ALA A 166 7.95 1.75 20.73
CA ALA A 166 7.24 2.88 21.33
C ALA A 166 7.08 2.72 22.86
N ALA A 167 6.70 1.53 23.32
CA ALA A 167 6.61 1.25 24.77
C ALA A 167 7.98 1.38 25.45
N GLU A 168 9.03 0.82 24.88
CA GLU A 168 10.39 0.92 25.42
C GLU A 168 10.84 2.38 25.51
N THR A 169 10.62 3.17 24.46
CA THR A 169 10.96 4.60 24.44
C THR A 169 10.25 5.38 25.54
N LEU A 170 8.97 5.12 25.77
CA LEU A 170 8.22 5.78 26.84
C LEU A 170 8.73 5.36 28.23
N MET A 171 9.04 4.07 28.44
CA MET A 171 9.61 3.60 29.70
C MET A 171 10.99 4.20 29.96
N GLU A 172 11.85 4.26 28.96
CA GLU A 172 13.18 4.88 29.05
C GLU A 172 13.11 6.40 29.30
N SER A 173 12.04 7.05 28.84
CA SER A 173 11.74 8.46 29.13
C SER A 173 11.22 8.70 30.55
N GLY A 174 11.11 7.65 31.36
CA GLY A 174 10.75 7.75 32.77
C GLY A 174 9.26 7.75 33.07
N PHE A 175 8.39 7.47 32.09
CA PHE A 175 6.98 7.31 32.33
C PHE A 175 6.69 6.00 33.09
N SER A 176 5.71 6.05 33.99
CA SER A 176 5.20 4.90 34.75
C SER A 176 3.71 4.63 34.52
N SER A 177 3.04 5.51 33.80
CA SER A 177 1.66 5.36 33.34
C SER A 177 1.64 5.48 31.80
N PHE A 178 0.88 4.63 31.12
CA PHE A 178 0.96 4.48 29.67
C PHE A 178 -0.42 4.49 29.04
N GLY A 179 -0.55 5.27 27.98
CA GLY A 179 -1.74 5.33 27.16
C GLY A 179 -1.45 5.00 25.69
N ILE A 180 -2.50 4.66 24.96
CA ILE A 180 -2.41 4.40 23.52
C ILE A 180 -3.59 5.00 22.78
N ILE A 181 -3.31 5.65 21.64
CA ILE A 181 -4.30 5.98 20.62
C ILE A 181 -4.16 4.93 19.52
N THR A 182 -5.09 3.98 19.47
CA THR A 182 -5.07 2.92 18.45
C THR A 182 -5.64 3.43 17.13
N GLY A 183 -5.28 2.77 16.01
CA GLY A 183 -6.03 2.90 14.77
C GLY A 183 -7.31 2.06 14.78
N PRO A 184 -8.06 2.03 13.65
CA PRO A 184 -9.22 1.15 13.49
C PRO A 184 -8.85 -0.30 13.72
N MET A 185 -9.46 -0.94 14.72
CA MET A 185 -9.08 -2.31 15.14
C MET A 185 -9.49 -3.40 14.14
N VAL A 186 -10.22 -3.06 13.10
CA VAL A 186 -10.45 -3.93 11.93
C VAL A 186 -9.20 -4.07 11.06
N LYS A 187 -8.24 -3.14 11.17
CA LYS A 187 -6.97 -3.19 10.44
C LYS A 187 -5.94 -4.01 11.19
N TRP A 188 -5.30 -4.93 10.47
CA TRP A 188 -4.33 -5.85 11.03
C TRP A 188 -3.13 -5.14 11.67
N GLU A 189 -2.58 -4.13 11.01
CA GLU A 189 -1.46 -3.34 11.49
C GLU A 189 -1.76 -2.56 12.78
N ALA A 190 -3.02 -2.13 12.98
CA ALA A 190 -3.44 -1.46 14.23
C ALA A 190 -3.37 -2.43 15.41
N ASN A 191 -3.84 -3.67 15.20
CA ASN A 191 -3.76 -4.72 16.21
C ASN A 191 -2.30 -5.09 16.53
N LEU A 192 -1.45 -5.21 15.52
CA LEU A 192 -0.03 -5.52 15.73
C LEU A 192 0.67 -4.43 16.54
N ARG A 193 0.45 -3.15 16.23
CA ARG A 193 1.03 -2.02 17.00
C ARG A 193 0.58 -2.05 18.45
N LYS A 194 -0.73 -2.25 18.69
CA LYS A 194 -1.27 -2.35 20.05
C LYS A 194 -0.68 -3.56 20.79
N ASN A 195 -0.61 -4.71 20.17
CA ASN A 195 -0.08 -5.92 20.79
C ASN A 195 1.40 -5.76 21.15
N GLY A 196 2.22 -5.24 20.23
CA GLY A 196 3.63 -4.98 20.51
C GLY A 196 3.84 -4.01 21.67
N PHE A 197 3.04 -2.94 21.71
CA PHE A 197 3.05 -1.97 22.82
C PHE A 197 2.66 -2.60 24.15
N ASN A 198 1.54 -3.32 24.16
CA ASN A 198 1.03 -3.98 25.37
C ASN A 198 2.02 -5.03 25.90
N ASP A 199 2.53 -5.90 25.04
CA ASP A 199 3.40 -7.01 25.45
C ASP A 199 4.73 -6.50 26.02
N ALA A 200 5.27 -5.40 25.49
CA ALA A 200 6.46 -4.76 26.03
C ALA A 200 6.21 -4.17 27.43
N LEU A 201 5.05 -3.54 27.66
CA LEU A 201 4.65 -3.02 28.96
C LEU A 201 4.46 -4.17 29.97
N VAL A 202 3.70 -5.20 29.61
CA VAL A 202 3.43 -6.36 30.47
C VAL A 202 4.71 -7.06 30.89
N LYS A 203 5.67 -7.23 29.98
CA LYS A 203 6.98 -7.80 30.28
C LYS A 203 7.75 -7.05 31.38
N LYS A 204 7.47 -5.77 31.56
CA LYS A 204 8.07 -4.89 32.59
C LYS A 204 7.15 -4.66 33.80
N GLY A 205 6.00 -5.34 33.88
CA GLY A 205 5.04 -5.24 34.98
C GLY A 205 4.11 -4.02 34.89
N TYR A 206 4.02 -3.39 33.73
CA TYR A 206 3.10 -2.29 33.47
C TYR A 206 1.87 -2.75 32.69
N ALA A 207 0.85 -1.88 32.62
CA ALA A 207 -0.34 -2.06 31.82
C ALA A 207 -0.71 -0.76 31.12
N ILE A 208 -1.50 -0.87 30.06
CA ILE A 208 -2.14 0.29 29.44
C ILE A 208 -3.18 0.85 30.42
N SER A 209 -2.99 2.09 30.86
CA SER A 209 -3.86 2.79 31.79
C SER A 209 -4.98 3.55 31.09
N TRP A 210 -4.76 3.92 29.84
CA TRP A 210 -5.72 4.66 29.01
C TRP A 210 -5.61 4.19 27.56
N GLU A 211 -6.77 4.02 26.93
CA GLU A 211 -6.87 3.63 25.52
C GLU A 211 -7.97 4.43 24.82
N PHE A 212 -7.64 4.97 23.66
CA PHE A 212 -8.59 5.63 22.77
C PHE A 212 -8.51 5.02 21.38
N GLN A 213 -9.64 4.62 20.81
CA GLN A 213 -9.68 4.11 19.45
C GLN A 213 -9.90 5.27 18.47
N GLY A 214 -8.88 5.57 17.66
CA GLY A 214 -8.95 6.53 16.58
C GLY A 214 -9.22 5.87 15.23
N ASP A 215 -9.18 6.70 14.19
CA ASP A 215 -9.43 6.32 12.78
C ASP A 215 -8.28 6.69 11.85
N TYR A 216 -7.13 7.05 12.42
CA TYR A 216 -5.94 7.59 11.77
C TYR A 216 -6.03 9.05 11.32
N SER A 217 -7.17 9.73 11.47
CA SER A 217 -7.31 11.15 11.14
C SER A 217 -6.71 12.08 12.21
N PHE A 218 -6.36 13.29 11.78
CA PHE A 218 -5.96 14.37 12.69
C PHE A 218 -7.05 14.67 13.72
N GLY A 219 -8.32 14.75 13.28
CA GLY A 219 -9.45 15.05 14.18
C GLY A 219 -9.67 13.98 15.26
N SER A 220 -9.36 12.70 15.00
CA SER A 220 -9.43 11.68 16.04
C SER A 220 -8.30 11.82 17.07
N GLY A 221 -7.17 12.41 16.69
CA GLY A 221 -6.11 12.81 17.62
C GLY A 221 -6.57 13.93 18.56
N GLU A 222 -7.23 14.96 18.03
CA GLU A 222 -7.85 16.04 18.82
C GLU A 222 -8.88 15.48 19.83
N ALA A 223 -9.77 14.61 19.35
CA ALA A 223 -10.77 13.96 20.19
C ALA A 223 -10.13 13.10 21.32
N ALA A 224 -9.02 12.44 21.01
CA ALA A 224 -8.28 11.65 21.99
C ALA A 224 -7.71 12.52 23.11
N TYR A 225 -7.21 13.73 22.80
CA TYR A 225 -6.73 14.67 23.83
C TYR A 225 -7.87 15.16 24.71
N GLU A 226 -9.00 15.53 24.14
CA GLU A 226 -10.17 15.95 24.92
C GLU A 226 -10.67 14.81 25.83
N ASN A 227 -10.62 13.57 25.37
CA ASN A 227 -11.00 12.41 26.17
C ASN A 227 -10.06 12.20 27.36
N ILE A 228 -8.74 12.15 27.14
CA ILE A 228 -7.76 11.93 28.23
C ILE A 228 -7.80 13.03 29.28
N LYS A 229 -8.00 14.28 28.85
CA LYS A 229 -8.15 15.43 29.72
C LYS A 229 -9.41 15.31 30.59
N LYS A 230 -10.54 14.90 29.99
CA LYS A 230 -11.80 14.70 30.70
C LYS A 230 -11.70 13.58 31.75
N GLU A 231 -10.94 12.54 31.45
CA GLU A 231 -10.68 11.43 32.38
C GLU A 231 -9.68 11.78 33.49
N GLY A 232 -9.01 12.94 33.38
CA GLY A 232 -8.13 13.49 34.43
C GLY A 232 -6.75 12.86 34.48
N PHE A 233 -6.29 12.19 33.42
CA PHE A 233 -4.94 11.64 33.36
C PHE A 233 -3.89 12.76 33.28
N THR A 234 -2.85 12.66 34.10
CA THR A 234 -1.67 13.53 34.12
C THR A 234 -0.41 12.71 34.23
N GLY A 235 0.69 13.16 33.60
CA GLY A 235 1.99 12.46 33.68
C GLY A 235 2.00 11.10 33.02
N ILE A 236 1.17 10.91 32.00
CA ILE A 236 1.04 9.68 31.22
C ILE A 236 1.84 9.78 29.90
N GLY A 237 2.61 8.75 29.58
CA GLY A 237 3.22 8.61 28.26
C GLY A 237 2.25 8.00 27.26
N VAL A 238 1.97 8.72 26.16
CA VAL A 238 0.99 8.27 25.16
C VAL A 238 1.68 7.87 23.87
N PHE A 239 1.39 6.65 23.41
CA PHE A 239 1.74 6.18 22.07
C PHE A 239 0.57 6.40 21.11
N SER A 240 0.81 7.07 20.00
CA SER A 240 -0.15 7.19 18.90
C SER A 240 0.22 6.25 17.75
N SER A 241 -0.75 5.51 17.23
CA SER A 241 -0.52 4.52 16.19
C SER A 241 -0.20 5.11 14.81
N ASN A 242 -0.36 6.42 14.60
CA ASN A 242 0.16 7.14 13.42
C ASN A 242 0.46 8.60 13.74
N ASP A 243 1.14 9.27 12.81
CA ASP A 243 1.59 10.66 12.98
C ASP A 243 0.43 11.66 12.96
N GLN A 244 -0.60 11.45 12.13
CA GLN A 244 -1.74 12.36 12.03
C GLN A 244 -2.51 12.47 13.35
N MET A 245 -2.78 11.35 14.01
CA MET A 245 -3.40 11.38 15.34
C MET A 245 -2.47 11.98 16.39
N ALA A 246 -1.15 11.71 16.30
CA ALA A 246 -0.17 12.33 17.20
C ALA A 246 -0.15 13.84 17.04
N LEU A 247 -0.16 14.36 15.81
CA LEU A 247 -0.20 15.79 15.52
C LEU A 247 -1.51 16.43 16.02
N GLY A 248 -2.67 15.79 15.79
CA GLY A 248 -3.94 16.28 16.30
C GLY A 248 -3.98 16.34 17.84
N PHE A 249 -3.47 15.30 18.50
CA PHE A 249 -3.35 15.25 19.96
C PHE A 249 -2.43 16.36 20.49
N LEU A 250 -1.26 16.55 19.91
CA LEU A 250 -0.30 17.59 20.30
C LEU A 250 -0.83 18.99 20.01
N HIS A 251 -1.47 19.20 18.86
CA HIS A 251 -2.08 20.48 18.50
C HIS A 251 -3.07 20.95 19.56
N THR A 252 -4.02 20.10 19.95
CA THR A 252 -5.01 20.43 20.96
C THR A 252 -4.37 20.62 22.34
N ALA A 253 -3.35 19.81 22.67
CA ALA A 253 -2.60 19.97 23.91
C ALA A 253 -1.91 21.34 24.01
N LEU A 254 -1.30 21.80 22.91
CA LEU A 254 -0.59 23.08 22.85
C LEU A 254 -1.56 24.27 22.85
N GLU A 255 -2.65 24.23 22.09
CA GLU A 255 -3.66 25.29 22.07
C GLU A 255 -4.25 25.54 23.47
N LEU A 256 -4.57 24.46 24.18
CA LEU A 256 -5.11 24.58 25.54
C LEU A 256 -4.05 24.97 26.59
N SER A 257 -2.75 24.74 26.32
CA SER A 257 -1.65 25.17 27.17
C SER A 257 -1.28 26.65 26.95
N LEU A 258 -1.45 27.16 25.74
CA LEU A 258 -1.19 28.59 25.41
C LEU A 258 -2.18 29.55 26.01
N ILE A 259 -3.35 29.07 26.44
CA ILE A 259 -4.35 29.89 27.17
C ILE A 259 -3.92 30.16 28.63
N HIS A 260 -2.89 29.50 29.13
CA HIS A 260 -2.39 29.63 30.50
C HIS A 260 -1.01 30.30 30.59
N ILE A 261 -0.50 30.86 29.51
CA ILE A 261 0.68 31.72 29.48
C ILE A 261 0.21 33.17 29.38
#